data_11de842bde344eab3bb2b1a7a5e12022
#
_entry.id   11de842bde344eab3bb2b1a7a5e12022
#
_cell.length_a   1.000
_cell.length_b   1.000
_cell.length_c   1.000
_cell.angle_alpha   90.00
_cell.angle_beta   90.00
_cell.angle_gamma   90.00
#
_symmetry.space_group_name_H-M   'P 1'
#
loop_
_entity.id
_entity.type
_entity.pdbx_description
1 polymer ?
#
loop_
_entity_poly.entity_id
_entity_poly.type
_entity_poly.pdbx_seq_one_letter_code
_entity_poly.pdbx_strand_id
1 'polypeptide(L)'
;QKLFHDGELAHCYVLHPPGGMVSGDSLQSRFKVNPGAKVLITTPASGKLYQARQNQIPQIASTHIDVTSDGFCAHLPQDTIVFDGAFGELETFVNVDSRALFFGWEHLIFGRRAGGHPFENGQLIQSLRVSREGRLLFRENLRLIPQTVNAVSGLNGMVSFASLTVVLPQNSGTTSDVV
;
A
#
# COMPACT_ATOMS: atom_id res chain seq x y z
N GLN A 1 16.37 0.66 10.40
CA GLN A 1 16.16 0.13 9.04
C GLN A 1 17.52 -0.18 8.45
N LYS A 2 17.66 -1.31 7.77
CA LYS A 2 18.91 -1.74 7.20
C LYS A 2 18.70 -2.06 5.72
N LEU A 3 19.61 -1.54 4.87
CA LEU A 3 19.69 -1.93 3.48
C LEU A 3 20.60 -3.14 3.35
N PHE A 4 20.13 -4.14 2.63
CA PHE A 4 20.92 -5.29 2.22
C PHE A 4 21.06 -5.23 0.70
N HIS A 5 22.18 -5.64 0.18
CA HIS A 5 22.44 -5.71 -1.26
C HIS A 5 22.51 -7.18 -1.68
N ASP A 6 21.77 -7.51 -2.73
CA ASP A 6 21.90 -8.76 -3.47
C ASP A 6 22.17 -8.41 -4.94
N GLY A 7 23.43 -8.45 -5.30
CA GLY A 7 23.92 -7.91 -6.57
C GLY A 7 23.57 -6.41 -6.70
N GLU A 8 22.83 -6.06 -7.75
CA GLU A 8 22.42 -4.68 -8.01
C GLU A 8 21.12 -4.28 -7.27
N LEU A 9 20.41 -5.24 -6.66
CA LEU A 9 19.15 -5.00 -5.97
C LEU A 9 19.41 -4.69 -4.49
N ALA A 10 18.98 -3.53 -4.05
CA ALA A 10 18.96 -3.17 -2.63
C ALA A 10 17.65 -3.65 -2.00
N HIS A 11 17.71 -4.33 -0.87
CA HIS A 11 16.55 -4.75 -0.09
C HIS A 11 16.35 -3.82 1.09
N CYS A 12 15.21 -3.16 1.17
CA CYS A 12 14.80 -2.28 2.26
C CYS A 12 13.69 -2.94 3.08
N TYR A 13 14.02 -3.39 4.29
CA TYR A 13 13.02 -3.90 5.23
C TYR A 13 12.51 -2.78 6.12
N VAL A 14 11.23 -2.46 6.00
CA VAL A 14 10.56 -1.45 6.84
C VAL A 14 10.07 -2.11 8.12
N LEU A 15 10.68 -1.70 9.23
CA LEU A 15 10.36 -2.24 10.56
C LEU A 15 9.45 -1.26 11.31
N HIS A 16 8.35 -1.76 11.84
CA HIS A 16 7.47 -1.06 12.77
C HIS A 16 7.44 -1.82 14.10
N PRO A 17 8.33 -1.50 15.06
CA PRO A 17 8.52 -2.28 16.29
C PRO A 17 7.26 -2.51 17.13
N PRO A 18 6.27 -1.57 17.22
CA PRO A 18 5.03 -1.81 17.95
C PRO A 18 4.17 -2.94 17.38
N GLY A 19 4.47 -3.43 16.18
CA GLY A 19 3.76 -4.55 15.58
C GLY A 19 2.33 -4.28 15.13
N GLY A 20 1.86 -3.03 15.19
CA GLY A 20 0.56 -2.59 14.74
C GLY A 20 0.23 -1.19 15.21
N MET A 21 -0.84 -0.61 14.68
CA MET A 21 -1.27 0.78 14.93
C MET A 21 -2.52 0.80 15.80
N VAL A 22 -2.60 1.79 16.67
CA VAL A 22 -3.75 2.07 17.53
C VAL A 22 -4.33 3.46 17.22
N SER A 23 -5.50 3.78 17.76
CA SER A 23 -6.16 5.09 17.55
C SER A 23 -5.23 6.27 17.73
N GLY A 24 -5.16 7.12 16.71
CA GLY A 24 -4.35 8.34 16.69
C GLY A 24 -2.91 8.14 16.24
N ASP A 25 -2.47 6.91 15.98
CA ASP A 25 -1.16 6.68 15.38
C ASP A 25 -1.13 7.23 13.95
N SER A 26 -0.05 7.93 13.64
CA SER A 26 0.24 8.41 12.29
C SER A 26 1.65 7.98 11.88
N LEU A 27 1.73 7.19 10.83
CA LEU A 27 2.99 6.67 10.29
C LEU A 27 3.20 7.19 8.87
N GLN A 28 4.33 7.84 8.63
CA GLN A 28 4.68 8.33 7.31
C GLN A 28 6.01 7.72 6.86
N SER A 29 6.01 7.13 5.68
CA SER A 29 7.19 6.58 5.02
C SER A 29 7.46 7.32 3.71
N ARG A 30 8.72 7.67 3.46
CA ARG A 30 9.13 8.30 2.20
C ARG A 30 10.35 7.58 1.64
N PHE A 31 10.23 7.19 0.37
CA PHE A 31 11.28 6.50 -0.36
C PHE A 31 11.60 7.28 -1.63
N LYS A 32 12.88 7.51 -1.85
CA LYS A 32 13.39 8.07 -3.10
C LYS A 32 14.37 7.09 -3.70
N VAL A 33 14.01 6.56 -4.86
CA VAL A 33 14.88 5.68 -5.65
C VAL A 33 15.63 6.55 -6.64
N ASN A 34 16.94 6.63 -6.45
CA ASN A 34 17.83 7.46 -7.26
C ASN A 34 17.98 6.91 -8.70
N PRO A 35 18.49 7.72 -9.64
CA PRO A 35 18.66 7.28 -11.02
C PRO A 35 19.46 5.99 -11.12
N GLY A 36 18.93 5.01 -11.89
CA GLY A 36 19.57 3.70 -12.09
C GLY A 36 19.57 2.76 -10.88
N ALA A 37 19.10 3.21 -9.70
CA ALA A 37 19.03 2.36 -8.53
C ALA A 37 17.88 1.35 -8.63
N LYS A 38 18.11 0.15 -8.08
CA LYS A 38 17.11 -0.92 -8.01
C LYS A 38 16.83 -1.26 -6.55
N VAL A 39 15.57 -1.25 -6.14
CA VAL A 39 15.19 -1.51 -4.75
C VAL A 39 13.96 -2.38 -4.63
N LEU A 40 14.01 -3.32 -3.69
CA LEU A 40 12.85 -4.01 -3.12
C LEU A 40 12.55 -3.39 -1.75
N ILE A 41 11.35 -2.85 -1.58
CA ILE A 41 10.83 -2.34 -0.32
C ILE A 41 9.80 -3.34 0.18
N THR A 42 9.99 -3.86 1.36
CA THR A 42 9.08 -4.86 1.96
C THR A 42 9.01 -4.69 3.48
N THR A 43 8.09 -5.41 4.11
CA THR A 43 7.99 -5.52 5.57
C THR A 43 8.24 -6.96 6.00
N PRO A 44 8.87 -7.23 7.15
CA PRO A 44 9.17 -8.60 7.59
C PRO A 44 7.95 -9.32 8.18
N ALA A 45 6.86 -8.59 8.45
CA ALA A 45 5.64 -9.12 9.05
C ALA A 45 4.42 -8.30 8.62
N SER A 46 3.24 -8.90 8.78
CA SER A 46 1.95 -8.26 8.55
C SER A 46 1.79 -6.98 9.36
N GLY A 47 1.34 -5.92 8.70
CA GLY A 47 0.81 -4.74 9.38
C GLY A 47 -0.48 -5.07 10.13
N LYS A 48 -0.82 -4.27 11.16
CA LYS A 48 -2.06 -4.47 11.92
C LYS A 48 -2.67 -3.13 12.24
N LEU A 49 -3.97 -3.02 11.97
CA LEU A 49 -4.80 -1.91 12.45
C LEU A 49 -5.70 -2.48 13.55
N TYR A 50 -5.44 -2.11 14.79
CA TYR A 50 -6.20 -2.59 15.93
C TYR A 50 -7.54 -1.84 16.08
N GLN A 51 -8.43 -2.39 16.91
CA GLN A 51 -9.68 -1.74 17.25
C GLN A 51 -9.45 -0.31 17.71
N ALA A 52 -10.21 0.64 17.15
CA ALA A 52 -10.16 2.03 17.53
C ALA A 52 -10.80 2.24 18.92
N ARG A 53 -10.33 3.29 19.62
CA ARG A 53 -10.98 3.75 20.84
C ARG A 53 -12.35 4.35 20.53
N GLN A 54 -13.17 4.59 21.56
CA GLN A 54 -14.53 5.13 21.42
C GLN A 54 -14.61 6.46 20.65
N ASN A 55 -13.55 7.25 20.66
CA ASN A 55 -13.47 8.52 19.91
C ASN A 55 -13.20 8.34 18.41
N GLN A 56 -12.95 7.10 17.94
CA GLN A 56 -12.76 6.73 16.54
C GLN A 56 -11.69 7.58 15.80
N ILE A 57 -10.68 8.05 16.52
CA ILE A 57 -9.54 8.72 15.87
C ILE A 57 -8.83 7.71 14.98
N PRO A 58 -8.65 7.99 13.67
CA PRO A 58 -8.11 7.02 12.74
C PRO A 58 -6.63 6.68 13.01
N GLN A 59 -6.25 5.49 12.59
CA GLN A 59 -4.87 5.10 12.37
C GLN A 59 -4.51 5.47 10.93
N ILE A 60 -3.50 6.31 10.74
CA ILE A 60 -3.13 6.81 9.42
C ILE A 60 -1.75 6.30 9.05
N ALA A 61 -1.65 5.60 7.92
CA ALA A 61 -0.36 5.23 7.34
C ALA A 61 -0.25 5.77 5.92
N SER A 62 0.76 6.58 5.64
CA SER A 62 1.03 7.09 4.31
C SER A 62 2.43 6.70 3.82
N THR A 63 2.48 6.21 2.59
CA THR A 63 3.71 5.80 1.91
C THR A 63 3.90 6.63 0.65
N HIS A 64 5.03 7.30 0.53
CA HIS A 64 5.40 8.08 -0.64
C HIS A 64 6.62 7.45 -1.30
N ILE A 65 6.52 7.16 -2.59
CA ILE A 65 7.56 6.52 -3.38
C ILE A 65 7.83 7.36 -4.64
N ASP A 66 9.03 7.91 -4.73
CA ASP A 66 9.52 8.59 -5.93
C ASP A 66 10.56 7.71 -6.60
N VAL A 67 10.32 7.31 -7.87
CA VAL A 67 11.25 6.51 -8.65
C VAL A 67 11.77 7.36 -9.80
N THR A 68 13.05 7.72 -9.72
CA THR A 68 13.68 8.59 -10.72
C THR A 68 14.22 7.81 -11.91
N SER A 69 14.65 8.52 -12.95
CA SER A 69 15.01 7.94 -14.26
C SER A 69 15.86 6.68 -14.20
N ASP A 70 15.46 5.67 -14.96
CA ASP A 70 16.09 4.35 -15.04
C ASP A 70 16.11 3.58 -13.70
N GLY A 71 15.40 4.13 -12.69
CA GLY A 71 15.23 3.45 -11.40
C GLY A 71 14.20 2.33 -11.47
N PHE A 72 14.40 1.33 -10.63
CA PHE A 72 13.44 0.24 -10.40
C PHE A 72 13.03 0.19 -8.94
N CYS A 73 11.75 0.15 -8.68
CA CYS A 73 11.18 -0.06 -7.35
C CYS A 73 10.17 -1.19 -7.36
N ALA A 74 10.43 -2.21 -6.56
CA ALA A 74 9.43 -3.20 -6.16
C ALA A 74 8.96 -2.87 -4.73
N HIS A 75 7.69 -2.48 -4.55
CA HIS A 75 7.07 -2.25 -3.24
C HIS A 75 6.14 -3.42 -2.90
N LEU A 76 6.63 -4.35 -2.12
CA LEU A 76 5.99 -5.63 -1.81
C LEU A 76 5.87 -5.82 -0.29
N PRO A 77 5.09 -4.99 0.42
CA PRO A 77 4.86 -5.20 1.85
C PRO A 77 4.09 -6.50 2.09
N GLN A 78 4.21 -7.04 3.31
CA GLN A 78 3.30 -8.08 3.77
C GLN A 78 1.88 -7.52 3.89
N ASP A 79 0.92 -8.41 4.06
CA ASP A 79 -0.49 -8.06 4.26
C ASP A 79 -0.70 -7.10 5.44
N THR A 80 -1.78 -6.34 5.38
CA THR A 80 -2.28 -5.55 6.51
C THR A 80 -3.57 -6.16 7.03
N ILE A 81 -3.55 -6.58 8.29
CA ILE A 81 -4.71 -7.14 8.98
C ILE A 81 -5.51 -5.99 9.60
N VAL A 82 -6.73 -5.84 9.13
CA VAL A 82 -7.71 -4.86 9.64
C VAL A 82 -8.59 -5.57 10.66
N PHE A 83 -8.34 -5.31 11.95
CA PHE A 83 -9.11 -5.93 13.02
C PHE A 83 -10.52 -5.37 13.10
N ASP A 84 -11.42 -6.12 13.70
CA ASP A 84 -12.77 -5.63 14.00
C ASP A 84 -12.71 -4.35 14.82
N GLY A 85 -13.54 -3.37 14.46
CA GLY A 85 -13.56 -2.04 15.07
C GLY A 85 -12.39 -1.12 14.71
N ALA A 86 -11.53 -1.48 13.76
CA ALA A 86 -10.46 -0.60 13.28
C ALA A 86 -11.03 0.62 12.51
N PHE A 87 -10.38 1.77 12.63
CA PHE A 87 -10.63 2.97 11.84
C PHE A 87 -9.33 3.39 11.17
N GLY A 88 -9.09 2.89 9.98
CA GLY A 88 -7.82 3.05 9.29
C GLY A 88 -7.90 3.92 8.05
N GLU A 89 -6.79 4.61 7.76
CA GLU A 89 -6.55 5.31 6.50
C GLU A 89 -5.17 4.88 6.00
N LEU A 90 -5.15 4.19 4.85
CA LEU A 90 -3.92 3.75 4.19
C LEU A 90 -3.79 4.50 2.87
N GLU A 91 -2.68 5.20 2.70
CA GLU A 91 -2.43 6.03 1.54
C GLU A 91 -1.09 5.66 0.90
N THR A 92 -1.11 5.37 -0.39
CA THR A 92 0.11 5.11 -1.18
C THR A 92 0.18 6.08 -2.34
N PHE A 93 1.25 6.86 -2.37
CA PHE A 93 1.56 7.81 -3.43
C PHE A 93 2.81 7.36 -4.16
N VAL A 94 2.67 7.10 -5.45
CA VAL A 94 3.78 6.69 -6.32
C VAL A 94 3.94 7.73 -7.41
N ASN A 95 5.15 8.26 -7.56
CA ASN A 95 5.52 9.09 -8.68
C ASN A 95 6.73 8.47 -9.39
N VAL A 96 6.62 8.28 -10.68
CA VAL A 96 7.66 7.67 -11.50
C VAL A 96 8.11 8.62 -12.60
N ASP A 97 9.39 8.63 -12.92
CA ASP A 97 9.89 9.29 -14.11
C ASP A 97 9.55 8.48 -15.37
N SER A 98 9.69 9.09 -16.54
CA SER A 98 9.32 8.47 -17.83
C SER A 98 10.01 7.13 -18.10
N ARG A 99 11.27 6.95 -17.69
CA ARG A 99 12.04 5.71 -17.88
C ARG A 99 12.13 4.82 -16.65
N ALA A 100 11.43 5.18 -15.58
CA ALA A 100 11.41 4.39 -14.34
C ALA A 100 10.42 3.23 -14.45
N LEU A 101 10.70 2.16 -13.69
CA LEU A 101 9.85 0.99 -13.55
C LEU A 101 9.37 0.88 -12.10
N PHE A 102 8.08 0.78 -11.91
CA PHE A 102 7.47 0.50 -10.61
C PHE A 102 6.64 -0.78 -10.67
N PHE A 103 6.78 -1.60 -9.65
CA PHE A 103 5.97 -2.78 -9.40
C PHE A 103 5.58 -2.77 -7.93
N GLY A 104 4.29 -2.86 -7.63
CA GLY A 104 3.84 -2.83 -6.25
C GLY A 104 2.52 -3.55 -6.03
N TRP A 105 2.32 -4.04 -4.82
CA TRP A 105 1.02 -4.57 -4.41
C TRP A 105 0.60 -4.00 -3.05
N GLU A 106 -0.68 -4.13 -2.80
CA GLU A 106 -1.31 -3.91 -1.50
C GLU A 106 -2.20 -5.10 -1.20
N HIS A 107 -2.09 -5.63 0.00
CA HIS A 107 -2.85 -6.80 0.43
C HIS A 107 -3.49 -6.54 1.79
N LEU A 108 -4.81 -6.68 1.87
CA LEU A 108 -5.64 -6.45 3.05
C LEU A 108 -6.31 -7.74 3.49
N ILE A 109 -6.39 -7.95 4.80
CA ILE A 109 -7.13 -9.06 5.42
C ILE A 109 -8.09 -8.46 6.44
N PHE A 110 -9.39 -8.78 6.34
CA PHE A 110 -10.43 -8.25 7.20
C PHE A 110 -10.79 -9.24 8.31
N GLY A 111 -10.56 -8.84 9.54
CA GLY A 111 -10.81 -9.63 10.74
C GLY A 111 -9.82 -10.78 10.93
N ARG A 112 -10.12 -11.63 11.89
CA ARG A 112 -9.39 -12.86 12.21
C ARG A 112 -10.37 -14.03 12.26
N ARG A 113 -10.93 -14.42 11.13
CA ARG A 113 -11.97 -15.46 11.07
C ARG A 113 -11.53 -16.79 11.69
N ALA A 114 -10.28 -17.22 11.46
CA ALA A 114 -9.74 -18.42 12.07
C ALA A 114 -9.71 -18.38 13.62
N GLY A 115 -9.70 -17.17 14.19
CA GLY A 115 -9.79 -16.94 15.64
C GLY A 115 -11.19 -16.59 16.12
N GLY A 116 -12.23 -16.68 15.27
CA GLY A 116 -13.61 -16.33 15.64
C GLY A 116 -13.90 -14.83 15.70
N HIS A 117 -13.06 -13.98 15.08
CA HIS A 117 -13.19 -12.52 15.11
C HIS A 117 -13.35 -11.97 13.68
N PRO A 118 -14.55 -12.03 13.07
CA PRO A 118 -14.81 -11.42 11.77
C PRO A 118 -14.75 -9.88 11.85
N PHE A 119 -14.71 -9.22 10.69
CA PHE A 119 -14.79 -7.75 10.59
C PHE A 119 -16.27 -7.33 10.50
N GLU A 120 -16.86 -7.02 11.64
CA GLU A 120 -18.29 -6.64 11.78
C GLU A 120 -18.48 -5.15 12.05
N ASN A 121 -17.42 -4.47 12.48
CA ASN A 121 -17.41 -3.05 12.80
C ASN A 121 -16.16 -2.39 12.26
N GLY A 122 -16.21 -1.06 12.06
CA GLY A 122 -15.06 -0.28 11.67
C GLY A 122 -15.11 0.22 10.23
N GLN A 123 -14.00 0.81 9.83
CA GLN A 123 -13.82 1.40 8.50
C GLN A 123 -12.35 1.37 8.11
N LEU A 124 -12.10 1.08 6.87
CA LEU A 124 -10.81 1.34 6.22
C LEU A 124 -11.04 2.21 4.99
N ILE A 125 -10.27 3.28 4.87
CA ILE A 125 -10.10 4.03 3.63
C ILE A 125 -8.75 3.66 3.08
N GLN A 126 -8.71 3.14 1.86
CA GLN A 126 -7.48 2.87 1.14
C GLN A 126 -7.42 3.74 -0.10
N SER A 127 -6.31 4.44 -0.28
CA SER A 127 -6.05 5.29 -1.43
C SER A 127 -4.73 4.92 -2.09
N LEU A 128 -4.77 4.67 -3.40
CA LEU A 128 -3.58 4.54 -4.23
C LEU A 128 -3.60 5.65 -5.27
N ARG A 129 -2.52 6.40 -5.35
CA ARG A 129 -2.32 7.42 -6.37
C ARG A 129 -1.00 7.19 -7.08
N VAL A 130 -1.09 7.01 -8.39
CA VAL A 130 0.07 6.79 -9.25
C VAL A 130 0.17 7.94 -10.23
N SER A 131 1.33 8.55 -10.32
CA SER A 131 1.64 9.65 -11.24
C SER A 131 2.95 9.40 -11.98
N ARG A 132 3.09 10.05 -13.14
CA ARG A 132 4.33 10.11 -13.90
C ARG A 132 4.71 11.56 -14.10
N GLU A 133 5.91 11.93 -13.64
CA GLU A 133 6.40 13.32 -13.71
C GLU A 133 5.36 14.33 -13.16
N GLY A 134 4.67 13.94 -12.08
CA GLY A 134 3.62 14.73 -11.44
C GLY A 134 2.23 14.66 -12.11
N ARG A 135 2.12 14.10 -13.33
CA ARG A 135 0.84 13.90 -14.01
C ARG A 135 0.16 12.61 -13.50
N LEU A 136 -1.08 12.74 -13.07
CA LEU A 136 -1.86 11.59 -12.60
C LEU A 136 -2.06 10.56 -13.74
N LEU A 137 -1.68 9.30 -13.49
CA LEU A 137 -1.95 8.16 -14.36
C LEU A 137 -3.17 7.38 -13.86
N PHE A 138 -3.22 7.13 -12.55
CA PHE A 138 -4.23 6.27 -11.95
C PHE A 138 -4.51 6.71 -10.52
N ARG A 139 -5.77 6.59 -10.10
CA ARG A 139 -6.19 6.77 -8.71
C ARG A 139 -7.25 5.74 -8.36
N GLU A 140 -7.02 5.03 -7.28
CA GLU A 140 -8.00 4.20 -6.61
C GLU A 140 -8.32 4.79 -5.24
N ASN A 141 -9.59 4.70 -4.84
CA ASN A 141 -10.02 5.11 -3.52
C ASN A 141 -11.15 4.17 -3.09
N LEU A 142 -10.87 3.33 -2.10
CA LEU A 142 -11.78 2.34 -1.58
C LEU A 142 -12.19 2.71 -0.17
N ARG A 143 -13.50 2.69 0.08
CA ARG A 143 -14.05 2.76 1.42
C ARG A 143 -14.62 1.40 1.78
N LEU A 144 -13.96 0.73 2.71
CA LEU A 144 -14.27 -0.63 3.13
C LEU A 144 -14.85 -0.59 4.54
N ILE A 145 -16.13 -0.86 4.62
CA ILE A 145 -16.92 -1.04 5.83
C ILE A 145 -17.56 -2.43 5.78
N PRO A 146 -18.07 -3.01 6.88
CA PRO A 146 -18.67 -4.34 6.84
C PRO A 146 -19.71 -4.53 5.73
N GLN A 147 -20.51 -3.49 5.46
CA GLN A 147 -21.54 -3.53 4.40
C GLN A 147 -20.91 -3.66 3.01
N THR A 148 -19.84 -2.92 2.72
CA THR A 148 -19.15 -3.00 1.41
C THR A 148 -18.33 -4.28 1.28
N VAL A 149 -17.74 -4.77 2.38
CA VAL A 149 -17.04 -6.07 2.39
C VAL A 149 -18.02 -7.21 2.06
N ASN A 150 -19.22 -7.18 2.59
CA ASN A 150 -20.22 -8.24 2.40
C ASN A 150 -21.08 -8.08 1.12
N ALA A 151 -21.15 -6.89 0.54
CA ALA A 151 -21.93 -6.64 -0.67
C ALA A 151 -21.38 -7.40 -1.88
N VAL A 152 -22.27 -7.89 -2.75
CA VAL A 152 -21.90 -8.54 -4.03
C VAL A 152 -21.08 -7.59 -4.92
N SER A 153 -21.41 -6.28 -4.90
CA SER A 153 -20.67 -5.24 -5.63
C SER A 153 -19.37 -4.80 -4.94
N GLY A 154 -19.09 -5.33 -3.76
CA GLY A 154 -17.85 -5.10 -3.00
C GLY A 154 -16.97 -6.35 -3.02
N LEU A 155 -16.63 -6.86 -1.83
CA LEU A 155 -15.79 -8.05 -1.71
C LEU A 155 -16.58 -9.37 -1.65
N ASN A 156 -17.89 -9.33 -1.77
CA ASN A 156 -18.79 -10.49 -1.73
C ASN A 156 -18.52 -11.43 -0.52
N GLY A 157 -18.26 -10.85 0.65
CA GLY A 157 -17.93 -11.59 1.86
C GLY A 157 -16.53 -12.21 1.89
N MET A 158 -15.69 -11.93 0.90
CA MET A 158 -14.29 -12.35 0.94
C MET A 158 -13.54 -11.57 2.02
N VAL A 159 -12.64 -12.26 2.69
CA VAL A 159 -11.88 -11.70 3.82
C VAL A 159 -10.58 -11.05 3.41
N SER A 160 -10.22 -11.18 2.16
CA SER A 160 -8.94 -10.71 1.63
C SER A 160 -9.16 -9.97 0.32
N PHE A 161 -8.44 -8.89 0.15
CA PHE A 161 -8.38 -8.10 -1.06
C PHE A 161 -6.92 -7.79 -1.36
N ALA A 162 -6.53 -7.92 -2.61
CA ALA A 162 -5.21 -7.52 -3.07
C ALA A 162 -5.31 -6.77 -4.40
N SER A 163 -4.49 -5.74 -4.56
CA SER A 163 -4.29 -5.03 -5.82
C SER A 163 -2.81 -5.09 -6.23
N LEU A 164 -2.58 -5.17 -7.52
CA LEU A 164 -1.26 -5.17 -8.13
C LEU A 164 -1.15 -4.02 -9.12
N THR A 165 -0.11 -3.23 -8.98
CA THR A 165 0.15 -2.06 -9.84
C THR A 165 1.51 -2.20 -10.51
N VAL A 166 1.53 -2.05 -11.82
CA VAL A 166 2.76 -2.03 -12.62
C VAL A 166 2.80 -0.77 -13.46
N VAL A 167 3.88 -0.01 -13.37
CA VAL A 167 4.10 1.18 -14.21
C VAL A 167 5.36 0.95 -15.02
N LEU A 168 5.16 0.69 -16.31
CA LEU A 168 6.26 0.43 -17.25
C LEU A 168 6.91 1.73 -17.71
N PRO A 169 8.22 1.70 -18.08
CA PRO A 169 8.85 2.84 -18.74
C PRO A 169 8.13 3.23 -20.02
N GLN A 170 8.10 4.52 -20.32
CA GLN A 170 7.66 4.98 -21.65
C GLN A 170 8.76 4.68 -22.67
N ASN A 171 8.41 4.01 -23.75
CA ASN A 171 9.29 3.90 -24.89
C ASN A 171 9.38 5.29 -25.57
N SER A 172 10.60 5.77 -25.77
CA SER A 172 10.88 6.98 -26.56
C SER A 172 10.52 6.74 -28.04
N GLY A 173 9.26 6.72 -28.37
CA GLY A 173 8.81 6.48 -29.77
C GLY A 173 7.37 6.04 -29.94
N THR A 174 6.62 5.85 -28.90
CA THR A 174 5.20 5.52 -29.01
C THR A 174 4.36 6.55 -28.28
N THR A 175 3.74 7.45 -29.03
CA THR A 175 2.51 8.11 -28.60
C THR A 175 1.48 6.99 -28.45
N SER A 176 1.35 6.39 -27.30
CA SER A 176 0.29 5.43 -27.04
C SER A 176 -0.98 6.22 -26.77
N ASP A 177 -1.85 6.20 -27.75
CA ASP A 177 -3.26 6.48 -27.58
C ASP A 177 -3.77 5.52 -26.51
N VAL A 178 -4.26 6.07 -25.42
CA VAL A 178 -5.00 5.34 -24.39
C VAL A 178 -6.37 5.08 -25.00
N VAL A 179 -6.66 3.83 -25.25
CA VAL A 179 -8.02 3.35 -25.59
C VAL A 179 -8.79 3.15 -24.28
#